data_7119547723d9ee4cdc6295c3487fd3e2
#
_entry.id   7119547723d9ee4cdc6295c3487fd3e2
#
_cell.length_a   1.000
_cell.length_b   1.000
_cell.length_c   1.000
_cell.angle_alpha   90.00
_cell.angle_beta   90.00
_cell.angle_gamma   90.00
#
_symmetry.space_group_name_H-M   'P 1'
#
loop_
_entity.id
_entity.type
_entity.pdbx_description
1 polymer ?
#
loop_
_entity_poly.entity_id
_entity_poly.type
_entity_poly.pdbx_seq_one_letter_code
_entity_poly.pdbx_strand_id
1 'polypeptide(L)'
;MKRLTLALVFGALAVPGAFLPAAGANIIERCECEPARPQTLLARECGLCREAEKQPAGEVVFYLKDINPTKPNRWLALPRTHEHSLAAMTPAERTALWTAAIAKGKELFGDHWGLALNGRRVITQCHVHVHIGKLLPGIETDNFIIVNKPEDIPLPVDEGFWIHPQGAQFHVHRGEQITETVLLR
;
A
#
# COMPACT_ATOMS: atom_id res chain seq x y z
N MET A 1 -20.16 44.10 63.32
CA MET A 1 -18.98 43.69 62.62
C MET A 1 -19.41 42.73 61.44
N LYS A 2 -19.50 43.27 60.22
CA LYS A 2 -19.94 42.51 59.05
C LYS A 2 -18.67 42.01 58.30
N ARG A 3 -18.53 40.70 58.18
CA ARG A 3 -17.42 40.08 57.40
C ARG A 3 -17.83 40.04 55.93
N LEU A 4 -17.01 40.67 55.09
CA LEU A 4 -17.19 40.71 53.66
C LEU A 4 -16.36 39.51 53.10
N THR A 5 -17.03 38.54 52.48
CA THR A 5 -16.38 37.38 51.86
C THR A 5 -16.15 37.71 50.37
N LEU A 6 -14.91 37.83 49.99
CA LEU A 6 -14.49 38.08 48.60
C LEU A 6 -14.40 36.73 47.85
N ALA A 7 -15.28 36.51 46.88
CA ALA A 7 -15.24 35.34 46.02
C ALA A 7 -14.33 35.63 44.80
N LEU A 8 -13.23 34.91 44.72
CA LEU A 8 -12.32 34.90 43.53
C LEU A 8 -12.90 33.97 42.46
N VAL A 9 -13.34 34.55 41.35
CA VAL A 9 -13.74 33.78 40.15
C VAL A 9 -12.50 33.53 39.30
N PHE A 10 -12.03 32.29 39.26
CA PHE A 10 -11.02 31.85 38.30
C PHE A 10 -11.67 31.60 36.93
N GLY A 11 -11.48 32.54 36.01
CA GLY A 11 -11.82 32.35 34.60
C GLY A 11 -10.80 31.44 33.94
N ALA A 12 -11.20 30.22 33.56
CA ALA A 12 -10.41 29.35 32.74
C ALA A 12 -10.39 29.88 31.30
N LEU A 13 -9.24 30.40 30.86
CA LEU A 13 -8.98 30.72 29.46
C LEU A 13 -8.81 29.41 28.70
N ALA A 14 -9.83 29.01 27.94
CA ALA A 14 -9.72 27.94 26.97
C ALA A 14 -8.84 28.43 25.79
N VAL A 15 -7.62 27.90 25.68
CA VAL A 15 -6.76 28.10 24.51
C VAL A 15 -7.32 27.22 23.40
N PRO A 16 -7.75 27.76 22.25
CA PRO A 16 -8.15 26.96 21.13
C PRO A 16 -6.91 26.21 20.63
N GLY A 17 -6.90 24.88 20.80
CA GLY A 17 -5.89 24.01 20.23
C GLY A 17 -5.90 24.18 18.72
N ALA A 18 -4.84 24.78 18.17
CA ALA A 18 -4.62 24.78 16.72
C ALA A 18 -4.44 23.33 16.27
N PHE A 19 -5.46 22.77 15.65
CA PHE A 19 -5.31 21.54 14.87
C PHE A 19 -4.36 21.86 13.72
N LEU A 20 -3.09 21.46 13.87
CA LEU A 20 -2.19 21.39 12.74
C LEU A 20 -2.75 20.29 11.82
N PRO A 21 -3.04 20.60 10.55
CA PRO A 21 -3.41 19.55 9.60
C PRO A 21 -2.26 18.57 9.56
N ALA A 22 -2.55 17.29 9.77
CA ALA A 22 -1.61 16.21 9.50
C ALA A 22 -1.08 16.44 8.08
N ALA A 23 0.25 16.45 7.92
CA ALA A 23 0.88 16.60 6.61
C ALA A 23 0.28 15.52 5.70
N GLY A 24 -0.63 15.93 4.81
CA GLY A 24 -1.31 15.05 3.89
C GLY A 24 -0.25 14.36 3.04
N ALA A 25 -0.33 13.04 2.92
CA ALA A 25 0.46 12.35 1.92
C ALA A 25 0.22 13.07 0.58
N ASN A 26 1.31 13.49 -0.09
CA ASN A 26 1.20 14.12 -1.40
C ASN A 26 0.55 13.12 -2.35
N ILE A 27 -0.75 13.27 -2.58
CA ILE A 27 -1.50 12.44 -3.51
C ILE A 27 -0.95 12.71 -4.91
N ILE A 28 -0.58 11.65 -5.61
CA ILE A 28 -0.08 11.77 -6.97
C ILE A 28 -1.29 11.91 -7.89
N GLU A 29 -1.50 13.11 -8.42
CA GLU A 29 -2.57 13.38 -9.37
C GLU A 29 -2.21 12.91 -10.79
N ARG A 30 -0.94 13.01 -11.16
CA ARG A 30 -0.41 12.62 -12.48
C ARG A 30 0.91 11.90 -12.34
N CYS A 31 1.07 10.87 -13.14
CA CYS A 31 2.32 10.13 -13.28
C CYS A 31 2.98 10.51 -14.61
N GLU A 32 4.06 11.25 -14.54
CA GLU A 32 4.83 11.69 -15.72
C GLU A 32 6.15 10.91 -15.86
N CYS A 33 6.18 9.69 -15.34
CA CYS A 33 7.37 8.82 -15.34
C CYS A 33 7.49 8.12 -16.71
N GLU A 34 8.26 8.69 -17.62
CA GLU A 34 8.41 8.17 -18.98
C GLU A 34 9.84 7.64 -19.20
N PRO A 35 10.03 6.33 -19.47
CA PRO A 35 11.34 5.77 -19.77
C PRO A 35 12.06 6.43 -20.94
N ALA A 36 11.29 6.84 -21.96
CA ALA A 36 11.83 7.55 -23.13
C ALA A 36 12.37 8.94 -22.79
N ARG A 37 12.00 9.48 -21.62
CA ARG A 37 12.47 10.76 -21.09
C ARG A 37 13.10 10.58 -19.70
N PRO A 38 14.33 10.08 -19.60
CA PRO A 38 14.97 9.66 -18.34
C PRO A 38 14.95 10.70 -17.23
N GLN A 39 14.94 11.99 -17.57
CA GLN A 39 14.85 13.10 -16.62
C GLN A 39 13.54 13.06 -15.79
N THR A 40 12.45 12.53 -16.36
CA THR A 40 11.18 12.37 -15.63
C THR A 40 11.26 11.34 -14.52
N LEU A 41 12.14 10.36 -14.67
CA LEU A 41 12.37 9.31 -13.67
C LEU A 41 13.11 9.79 -12.43
N LEU A 42 13.63 11.03 -12.43
CA LEU A 42 14.32 11.60 -11.25
C LEU A 42 13.33 12.09 -10.20
N ALA A 43 12.06 12.28 -10.54
CA ALA A 43 11.02 12.65 -9.58
C ALA A 43 10.87 11.57 -8.49
N ARG A 44 10.52 12.00 -7.28
CA ARG A 44 10.40 11.11 -6.11
C ARG A 44 9.39 9.99 -6.34
N GLU A 45 8.24 10.34 -6.92
CA GLU A 45 7.13 9.44 -7.25
C GLU A 45 7.47 8.42 -8.34
N CYS A 46 8.54 8.66 -9.10
CA CYS A 46 9.01 7.77 -10.15
C CYS A 46 10.14 6.82 -9.67
N GLY A 47 10.38 6.74 -8.36
CA GLY A 47 11.44 5.90 -7.81
C GLY A 47 11.34 4.44 -8.22
N LEU A 48 10.14 3.85 -8.13
CA LEU A 48 9.91 2.46 -8.52
C LEU A 48 9.96 2.26 -10.05
N CYS A 49 9.55 3.26 -10.84
CA CYS A 49 9.72 3.24 -12.30
C CYS A 49 11.21 3.15 -12.67
N ARG A 50 12.04 3.93 -11.99
CA ARG A 50 13.50 3.90 -12.18
C ARG A 50 14.13 2.55 -11.82
N GLU A 51 13.61 1.86 -10.78
CA GLU A 51 14.06 0.51 -10.44
C GLU A 51 13.62 -0.51 -11.48
N ALA A 52 12.44 -0.35 -12.10
CA ALA A 52 11.99 -1.21 -13.19
C ALA A 52 12.91 -1.13 -14.42
N GLU A 53 13.43 0.06 -14.75
CA GLU A 53 14.36 0.24 -15.88
C GLU A 53 15.71 -0.47 -15.69
N LYS A 54 16.08 -0.79 -14.46
CA LYS A 54 17.31 -1.53 -14.16
C LYS A 54 17.15 -3.05 -14.34
N GLN A 55 15.91 -3.53 -14.48
CA GLN A 55 15.65 -4.96 -14.61
C GLN A 55 15.91 -5.47 -16.02
N PRO A 56 16.32 -6.72 -16.19
CA PRO A 56 16.48 -7.35 -17.52
C PRO A 56 15.20 -7.25 -18.35
N ALA A 57 15.33 -7.06 -19.65
CA ALA A 57 14.19 -6.90 -20.56
C ALA A 57 13.23 -8.12 -20.60
N GLY A 58 13.72 -9.31 -20.25
CA GLY A 58 12.90 -10.54 -20.17
C GLY A 58 12.23 -10.78 -18.82
N GLU A 59 12.49 -9.93 -17.84
CA GLU A 59 11.82 -10.05 -16.53
C GLU A 59 10.37 -9.63 -16.64
N VAL A 60 9.45 -10.41 -16.06
CA VAL A 60 8.02 -10.09 -16.06
C VAL A 60 7.63 -9.41 -14.76
N VAL A 61 8.10 -9.94 -13.63
CA VAL A 61 7.86 -9.42 -12.28
C VAL A 61 9.16 -9.48 -11.49
N PHE A 62 9.51 -8.39 -10.86
CA PHE A 62 10.70 -8.32 -10.00
C PHE A 62 10.33 -7.93 -8.58
N TYR A 63 11.29 -8.08 -7.66
CA TYR A 63 11.08 -7.81 -6.24
C TYR A 63 12.07 -6.78 -5.73
N LEU A 64 11.57 -5.91 -4.87
CA LEU A 64 12.40 -4.97 -4.12
C LEU A 64 12.14 -5.17 -2.63
N LYS A 65 13.20 -5.11 -1.83
CA LYS A 65 13.02 -4.95 -0.40
C LYS A 65 12.54 -3.52 -0.12
N ASP A 66 11.53 -3.34 0.75
CA ASP A 66 11.10 -2.01 1.14
C ASP A 66 12.26 -1.25 1.80
N ILE A 67 12.61 -0.09 1.24
CA ILE A 67 13.70 0.73 1.73
C ILE A 67 13.34 1.53 3.00
N ASN A 68 12.06 1.54 3.39
CA ASN A 68 11.63 2.23 4.59
C ASN A 68 12.17 1.52 5.84
N PRO A 69 13.05 2.16 6.63
CA PRO A 69 13.68 1.53 7.78
C PRO A 69 12.68 1.13 8.87
N THR A 70 11.45 1.69 8.85
CA THR A 70 10.38 1.30 9.75
C THR A 70 9.61 0.05 9.31
N LYS A 71 9.96 -0.51 8.14
CA LYS A 71 9.34 -1.68 7.52
C LYS A 71 10.38 -2.72 7.07
N PRO A 72 11.30 -3.16 7.95
CA PRO A 72 12.47 -3.96 7.57
C PRO A 72 12.14 -5.33 7.00
N ASN A 73 10.94 -5.83 7.25
CA ASN A 73 10.51 -7.17 6.83
C ASN A 73 9.56 -7.15 5.62
N ARG A 74 9.42 -6.00 4.95
CA ARG A 74 8.53 -5.86 3.82
C ARG A 74 9.27 -5.95 2.49
N TRP A 75 8.56 -6.49 1.52
CA TRP A 75 8.97 -6.57 0.14
C TRP A 75 7.89 -5.99 -0.76
N LEU A 76 8.28 -5.68 -1.98
CA LEU A 76 7.39 -5.22 -3.04
C LEU A 76 7.52 -6.18 -4.21
N ALA A 77 6.41 -6.55 -4.84
CA ALA A 77 6.37 -7.16 -6.17
C ALA A 77 5.89 -6.11 -7.18
N LEU A 78 6.60 -6.01 -8.29
CA LEU A 78 6.36 -5.01 -9.33
C LEU A 78 6.40 -5.66 -10.71
N PRO A 79 5.52 -5.27 -11.65
CA PRO A 79 5.72 -5.62 -13.04
C PRO A 79 6.97 -4.92 -13.59
N ARG A 80 7.63 -5.51 -14.58
CA ARG A 80 8.75 -4.85 -15.29
C ARG A 80 8.27 -3.71 -16.18
N THR A 81 7.07 -3.85 -16.75
CA THR A 81 6.43 -2.84 -17.57
C THR A 81 6.01 -1.62 -16.74
N HIS A 82 6.05 -0.43 -17.35
CA HIS A 82 5.69 0.83 -16.67
C HIS A 82 4.19 0.99 -16.53
N GLU A 83 3.59 0.25 -15.61
CA GLU A 83 2.16 0.32 -15.36
C GLU A 83 1.86 1.15 -14.11
N HIS A 84 0.90 2.07 -14.24
CA HIS A 84 0.52 2.96 -13.15
C HIS A 84 -0.63 2.40 -12.30
N SER A 85 -1.31 1.38 -12.79
CA SER A 85 -2.41 0.72 -12.09
C SER A 85 -2.63 -0.69 -12.62
N LEU A 86 -3.31 -1.52 -11.83
CA LEU A 86 -3.73 -2.84 -12.32
C LEU A 86 -4.68 -2.77 -13.52
N ALA A 87 -5.44 -1.68 -13.65
CA ALA A 87 -6.37 -1.50 -14.78
C ALA A 87 -5.65 -1.28 -16.11
N ALA A 88 -4.43 -0.73 -16.09
CA ALA A 88 -3.60 -0.56 -17.28
C ALA A 88 -2.97 -1.89 -17.76
N MET A 89 -2.81 -2.85 -16.86
CA MET A 89 -2.22 -4.16 -17.17
C MET A 89 -3.22 -5.07 -17.90
N THR A 90 -2.70 -5.93 -18.77
CA THR A 90 -3.47 -7.03 -19.35
C THR A 90 -3.86 -8.08 -18.28
N PRO A 91 -4.88 -8.91 -18.50
CA PRO A 91 -5.20 -10.01 -17.58
C PRO A 91 -4.02 -10.94 -17.30
N ALA A 92 -3.22 -11.25 -18.31
CA ALA A 92 -2.04 -12.11 -18.18
C ALA A 92 -0.96 -11.49 -17.28
N GLU A 93 -0.67 -10.20 -17.43
CA GLU A 93 0.29 -9.47 -16.60
C GLU A 93 -0.19 -9.38 -15.15
N ARG A 94 -1.48 -9.12 -14.90
CA ARG A 94 -2.04 -9.15 -13.54
C ARG A 94 -1.91 -10.53 -12.90
N THR A 95 -2.25 -11.58 -13.63
CA THR A 95 -2.09 -12.96 -13.14
C THR A 95 -0.64 -13.27 -12.81
N ALA A 96 0.30 -12.86 -13.66
CA ALA A 96 1.72 -13.03 -13.40
C ALA A 96 2.17 -12.27 -12.13
N LEU A 97 1.73 -11.02 -11.95
CA LEU A 97 2.04 -10.23 -10.77
C LEU A 97 1.52 -10.88 -9.47
N TRP A 98 0.25 -11.32 -9.48
CA TRP A 98 -0.34 -11.98 -8.31
C TRP A 98 0.32 -13.33 -8.01
N THR A 99 0.55 -14.14 -9.03
CA THR A 99 1.24 -15.44 -8.89
C THR A 99 2.63 -15.26 -8.27
N ALA A 100 3.39 -14.30 -8.78
CA ALA A 100 4.72 -13.99 -8.30
C ALA A 100 4.69 -13.45 -6.86
N ALA A 101 3.79 -12.51 -6.54
CA ALA A 101 3.64 -11.95 -5.20
C ALA A 101 3.24 -13.03 -4.16
N ILE A 102 2.31 -13.92 -4.50
CA ILE A 102 1.89 -15.04 -3.65
C ILE A 102 3.06 -16.00 -3.41
N ALA A 103 3.77 -16.38 -4.48
CA ALA A 103 4.92 -17.28 -4.37
C ALA A 103 5.99 -16.69 -3.45
N LYS A 104 6.31 -15.39 -3.62
CA LYS A 104 7.28 -14.70 -2.78
C LYS A 104 6.80 -14.56 -1.33
N GLY A 105 5.52 -14.30 -1.12
CA GLY A 105 4.93 -14.26 0.22
C GLY A 105 5.06 -15.61 0.95
N LYS A 106 4.73 -16.71 0.26
CA LYS A 106 4.89 -18.08 0.79
C LYS A 106 6.36 -18.41 1.11
N GLU A 107 7.27 -18.05 0.21
CA GLU A 107 8.72 -18.25 0.42
C GLU A 107 9.20 -17.58 1.71
N LEU A 108 8.78 -16.32 1.95
CA LEU A 108 9.29 -15.50 3.04
C LEU A 108 8.59 -15.75 4.38
N PHE A 109 7.28 -16.05 4.37
CA PHE A 109 6.44 -16.01 5.57
C PHE A 109 5.61 -17.28 5.81
N GLY A 110 5.79 -18.34 4.99
CA GLY A 110 4.99 -19.55 5.08
C GLY A 110 3.49 -19.25 4.94
N ASP A 111 2.65 -19.82 5.78
CA ASP A 111 1.20 -19.61 5.76
C ASP A 111 0.73 -18.28 6.40
N HIS A 112 1.68 -17.45 6.84
CA HIS A 112 1.39 -16.15 7.47
C HIS A 112 1.63 -14.96 6.55
N TRP A 113 1.77 -15.20 5.24
CA TRP A 113 1.95 -14.11 4.29
C TRP A 113 0.69 -13.28 4.13
N GLY A 114 0.88 -12.02 3.83
CA GLY A 114 -0.15 -11.10 3.37
C GLY A 114 0.35 -10.28 2.19
N LEU A 115 -0.55 -9.94 1.30
CA LEU A 115 -0.33 -9.00 0.21
C LEU A 115 -1.23 -7.78 0.41
N ALA A 116 -0.75 -6.60 0.05
CA ALA A 116 -1.54 -5.39 0.12
C ALA A 116 -1.27 -4.48 -1.09
N LEU A 117 -2.34 -3.97 -1.66
CA LEU A 117 -2.31 -2.93 -2.69
C LEU A 117 -3.07 -1.72 -2.16
N ASN A 118 -2.38 -0.61 -1.98
CA ASN A 118 -2.99 0.63 -1.52
C ASN A 118 -3.95 1.21 -2.57
N GLY A 119 -5.03 1.83 -2.09
CA GLY A 119 -5.99 2.53 -2.94
C GLY A 119 -5.39 3.78 -3.57
N ARG A 120 -5.98 4.22 -4.68
CA ARG A 120 -5.48 5.32 -5.50
C ARG A 120 -5.25 6.64 -4.75
N ARG A 121 -6.03 6.90 -3.70
CA ARG A 121 -5.98 8.16 -2.94
C ARG A 121 -4.79 8.29 -2.00
N VAL A 122 -3.99 7.23 -1.85
CA VAL A 122 -2.87 7.21 -0.89
C VAL A 122 -1.56 6.73 -1.51
N ILE A 123 -1.52 6.50 -2.82
CA ILE A 123 -0.28 6.11 -3.50
C ILE A 123 0.73 7.26 -3.47
N THR A 124 1.98 6.89 -3.26
CA THR A 124 3.14 7.81 -3.25
C THR A 124 4.16 7.48 -4.32
N GLN A 125 3.90 6.46 -5.12
CA GLN A 125 4.72 6.00 -6.24
C GLN A 125 3.83 5.75 -7.46
N CYS A 126 4.31 6.15 -8.62
CA CYS A 126 3.59 6.02 -9.88
C CYS A 126 3.54 4.59 -10.41
N HIS A 127 4.52 3.77 -10.09
CA HIS A 127 4.57 2.37 -10.53
C HIS A 127 3.68 1.51 -9.66
N VAL A 128 2.81 0.70 -10.27
CA VAL A 128 1.98 -0.26 -9.54
C VAL A 128 2.87 -1.26 -8.80
N HIS A 129 2.58 -1.49 -7.54
CA HIS A 129 3.34 -2.40 -6.69
C HIS A 129 2.46 -3.04 -5.64
N VAL A 130 2.76 -4.29 -5.34
CA VAL A 130 2.10 -5.07 -4.30
C VAL A 130 3.03 -5.19 -3.12
N HIS A 131 2.61 -4.73 -1.95
CA HIS A 131 3.33 -4.95 -0.70
C HIS A 131 3.21 -6.41 -0.28
N ILE A 132 4.32 -7.00 0.13
CA ILE A 132 4.41 -8.37 0.64
C ILE A 132 4.94 -8.31 2.06
N GLY A 133 4.27 -8.94 3.00
CA GLY A 133 4.69 -8.95 4.39
C GLY A 133 4.05 -10.09 5.17
N LYS A 134 4.43 -10.22 6.44
CA LYS A 134 3.72 -11.11 7.36
C LYS A 134 2.42 -10.43 7.78
N LEU A 135 1.32 -11.16 7.74
CA LEU A 135 0.01 -10.67 8.17
C LEU A 135 0.00 -10.39 9.68
N LEU A 136 -0.64 -9.32 10.10
CA LEU A 136 -0.88 -9.03 11.51
C LEU A 136 -1.85 -10.05 12.11
N PRO A 137 -1.58 -10.59 13.29
CA PRO A 137 -2.52 -11.49 13.96
C PRO A 137 -3.85 -10.80 14.27
N GLY A 138 -4.96 -11.49 14.03
CA GLY A 138 -6.30 -11.01 14.39
C GLY A 138 -6.81 -9.83 13.58
N ILE A 139 -6.21 -9.56 12.41
CA ILE A 139 -6.62 -8.44 11.54
C ILE A 139 -7.82 -8.80 10.64
N GLU A 140 -8.16 -10.07 10.55
CA GLU A 140 -9.24 -10.53 9.67
C GLU A 140 -10.58 -9.87 10.00
N THR A 141 -11.34 -9.53 8.97
CA THR A 141 -12.68 -8.93 9.05
C THR A 141 -13.65 -9.74 8.18
N ASP A 142 -14.95 -9.60 8.39
CA ASP A 142 -15.97 -10.30 7.61
C ASP A 142 -16.17 -9.75 6.18
N ASN A 143 -15.51 -8.65 5.84
CA ASN A 143 -15.64 -8.00 4.52
C ASN A 143 -14.59 -8.53 3.53
N PHE A 144 -14.79 -9.76 3.06
CA PHE A 144 -13.93 -10.38 2.05
C PHE A 144 -14.73 -11.15 1.00
N ILE A 145 -14.08 -11.42 -0.11
CA ILE A 145 -14.51 -12.42 -1.08
C ILE A 145 -13.48 -13.56 -1.11
N ILE A 146 -13.96 -14.76 -1.42
CA ILE A 146 -13.12 -15.95 -1.55
C ILE A 146 -12.75 -16.12 -3.01
N VAL A 147 -11.45 -16.28 -3.29
CA VAL A 147 -10.93 -16.64 -4.61
C VAL A 147 -10.04 -17.88 -4.51
N ASN A 148 -10.01 -18.67 -5.58
CA ASN A 148 -9.29 -19.94 -5.60
C ASN A 148 -7.95 -19.85 -6.35
N LYS A 149 -7.83 -18.87 -7.24
CA LYS A 149 -6.70 -18.73 -8.15
C LYS A 149 -6.28 -17.26 -8.31
N PRO A 150 -5.00 -16.99 -8.63
CA PRO A 150 -4.52 -15.62 -8.85
C PRO A 150 -5.28 -14.85 -9.93
N GLU A 151 -5.72 -15.53 -11.00
CA GLU A 151 -6.50 -14.94 -12.09
C GLU A 151 -7.90 -14.48 -11.69
N ASP A 152 -8.46 -15.02 -10.60
CA ASP A 152 -9.78 -14.67 -10.07
C ASP A 152 -9.72 -13.45 -9.12
N ILE A 153 -8.52 -12.96 -8.80
CA ILE A 153 -8.37 -11.76 -7.95
C ILE A 153 -8.98 -10.56 -8.68
N PRO A 154 -9.96 -9.88 -8.06
CA PRO A 154 -10.69 -8.81 -8.74
C PRO A 154 -9.81 -7.61 -9.05
N LEU A 155 -10.25 -6.82 -10.02
CA LEU A 155 -9.66 -5.52 -10.31
C LEU A 155 -10.32 -4.47 -9.42
N PRO A 156 -9.58 -3.80 -8.52
CA PRO A 156 -10.12 -2.67 -7.77
C PRO A 156 -10.32 -1.47 -8.69
N VAL A 157 -11.33 -0.63 -8.40
CA VAL A 157 -11.57 0.61 -9.16
C VAL A 157 -10.70 1.74 -8.61
N ASP A 158 -10.93 2.15 -7.36
CA ASP A 158 -10.18 3.23 -6.69
C ASP A 158 -9.73 2.83 -5.27
N GLU A 159 -10.28 1.76 -4.76
CA GLU A 159 -9.98 1.22 -3.44
C GLU A 159 -8.70 0.40 -3.45
N GLY A 160 -8.08 0.29 -2.28
CA GLY A 160 -7.07 -0.72 -2.03
C GLY A 160 -7.72 -2.04 -1.64
N PHE A 161 -6.91 -3.09 -1.61
CA PHE A 161 -7.30 -4.37 -1.05
C PHE A 161 -6.09 -5.13 -0.51
N TRP A 162 -6.37 -6.11 0.34
CA TRP A 162 -5.35 -6.99 0.86
C TRP A 162 -5.80 -8.44 0.79
N ILE A 163 -4.84 -9.34 0.70
CA ILE A 163 -5.04 -10.75 0.42
C ILE A 163 -4.22 -11.57 1.39
N HIS A 164 -4.79 -12.67 1.87
CA HIS A 164 -4.06 -13.67 2.65
C HIS A 164 -4.57 -15.09 2.36
N PRO A 165 -3.80 -16.13 2.71
CA PRO A 165 -4.23 -17.51 2.54
C PRO A 165 -5.25 -17.91 3.62
N GLN A 166 -6.22 -18.71 3.21
CA GLN A 166 -7.11 -19.44 4.11
C GLN A 166 -7.27 -20.87 3.59
N GLY A 167 -6.43 -21.78 4.09
CA GLY A 167 -6.31 -23.14 3.56
C GLY A 167 -5.82 -23.14 2.11
N ALA A 168 -6.63 -23.69 1.18
CA ALA A 168 -6.32 -23.73 -0.24
C ALA A 168 -6.82 -22.51 -1.03
N GLN A 169 -7.49 -21.57 -0.36
CA GLN A 169 -8.14 -20.40 -0.94
C GLN A 169 -7.45 -19.11 -0.51
N PHE A 170 -7.88 -17.98 -1.06
CA PHE A 170 -7.46 -16.66 -0.65
C PHE A 170 -8.67 -15.84 -0.22
N HIS A 171 -8.55 -15.13 0.90
CA HIS A 171 -9.47 -14.08 1.27
C HIS A 171 -8.97 -12.75 0.70
N VAL A 172 -9.81 -12.06 -0.04
CA VAL A 172 -9.54 -10.76 -0.64
C VAL A 172 -10.44 -9.73 0.03
N HIS A 173 -9.87 -8.93 0.90
CA HIS A 173 -10.54 -7.86 1.64
C HIS A 173 -10.50 -6.56 0.84
N ARG A 174 -11.61 -5.82 0.81
CA ARG A 174 -11.82 -4.65 -0.06
C ARG A 174 -12.33 -3.43 0.72
N GLY A 175 -12.31 -2.28 0.06
CA GLY A 175 -12.97 -1.06 0.56
C GLY A 175 -12.08 -0.12 1.36
N GLU A 176 -10.82 -0.45 1.58
CA GLU A 176 -9.86 0.37 2.30
C GLU A 176 -8.97 1.18 1.35
N GLN A 177 -8.36 2.26 1.86
CA GLN A 177 -7.37 3.03 1.08
C GLN A 177 -5.95 2.66 1.47
N ILE A 178 -5.66 2.54 2.77
CA ILE A 178 -4.31 2.21 3.26
C ILE A 178 -4.30 0.76 3.73
N THR A 179 -4.07 -0.15 2.81
CA THR A 179 -4.15 -1.59 3.08
C THR A 179 -2.84 -2.20 3.59
N GLU A 180 -1.72 -1.57 3.31
CA GLU A 180 -0.42 -2.07 3.79
C GLU A 180 -0.27 -2.10 5.32
N THR A 181 -1.18 -1.45 6.06
CA THR A 181 -1.20 -1.44 7.53
C THR A 181 -1.54 -2.79 8.14
N VAL A 182 -2.15 -3.70 7.37
CA VAL A 182 -2.44 -5.08 7.81
C VAL A 182 -1.19 -5.97 7.88
N LEU A 183 -0.07 -5.48 7.35
CA LEU A 183 1.20 -6.21 7.34
C LEU A 183 2.11 -5.75 8.49
N LEU A 184 2.80 -6.68 9.13
CA LEU A 184 3.83 -6.37 10.12
C LEU A 184 4.90 -5.43 9.53
N ARG A 185 5.34 -4.50 10.36
CA ARG A 185 6.44 -3.57 10.02
C ARG A 185 7.80 -4.22 10.14
#